data_e55fbbf59b05b2c52c91168a0794de14
#
_entry.id   e55fbbf59b05b2c52c91168a0794de14
#
_cell.length_a   1.000
_cell.length_b   1.000
_cell.length_c   1.000
_cell.angle_alpha   90.00
_cell.angle_beta   90.00
_cell.angle_gamma   90.00
#
_symmetry.space_group_name_H-M   'P 1'
#
loop_
_entity.id
_entity.type
_entity.pdbx_description
1 polymer ?
#
loop_
_entity_poly.entity_id
_entity_poly.type
_entity_poly.pdbx_seq_one_letter_code
_entity_poly.pdbx_strand_id
1 'polypeptide(L)'
;LCNHTMEISTLKEADLCGSKSINEHIFVTTIHKAKGLEFDNVIVFDAVDGRMPNYYSRNNPHQLAEDARKFYVALSRAKQRLYVSQCLQRTDYHNVPHEVHLTPFMRPIAKYFKEERFGVDEFKQTTL
;
A
#
# COMPACT_ATOMS: atom_id res chain seq x y z
N LEU A 1 -23.73 1.84 -18.02
CA LEU A 1 -22.98 2.04 -16.75
C LEU A 1 -23.06 0.75 -15.94
N CYS A 2 -22.07 -0.12 -16.05
CA CYS A 2 -21.95 -1.26 -15.16
C CYS A 2 -21.52 -0.75 -13.78
N ASN A 3 -22.45 -0.70 -12.83
CA ASN A 3 -22.14 -0.56 -11.42
C ASN A 3 -21.54 -1.88 -10.93
N HIS A 4 -20.24 -2.06 -11.13
CA HIS A 4 -19.51 -3.10 -10.42
C HIS A 4 -19.18 -2.59 -9.03
N THR A 5 -20.02 -2.91 -8.08
CA THR A 5 -19.72 -2.74 -6.66
C THR A 5 -18.74 -3.84 -6.29
N MET A 6 -17.45 -3.52 -6.18
CA MET A 6 -16.45 -4.46 -5.68
C MET A 6 -16.62 -4.58 -4.15
N GLU A 7 -16.83 -5.79 -3.66
CA GLU A 7 -16.80 -6.02 -2.22
C GLU A 7 -15.38 -5.93 -1.69
N ILE A 8 -15.20 -5.11 -0.66
CA ILE A 8 -13.94 -5.02 0.07
C ILE A 8 -14.06 -5.89 1.31
N SER A 9 -13.23 -6.91 1.41
CA SER A 9 -13.22 -7.80 2.56
C SER A 9 -11.82 -7.95 3.16
N THR A 10 -11.78 -8.23 4.46
CA THR A 10 -10.51 -8.60 5.11
C THR A 10 -10.22 -10.06 4.82
N LEU A 11 -9.02 -10.36 4.34
CA LEU A 11 -8.59 -11.73 4.06
C LEU A 11 -8.61 -12.57 5.35
N LYS A 12 -9.42 -13.61 5.37
CA LYS A 12 -9.54 -14.59 6.46
C LYS A 12 -8.93 -15.92 6.01
N GLU A 13 -8.48 -16.74 6.96
CA GLU A 13 -7.96 -18.08 6.67
C GLU A 13 -8.97 -18.97 5.93
N ALA A 14 -10.27 -18.79 6.20
CA ALA A 14 -11.34 -19.50 5.51
C ALA A 14 -11.42 -19.19 4.01
N ASP A 15 -10.97 -18.00 3.61
CA ASP A 15 -10.98 -17.58 2.20
C ASP A 15 -9.86 -18.27 1.39
N LEU A 16 -8.86 -18.83 2.07
CA LEU A 16 -7.73 -19.54 1.47
C LEU A 16 -8.05 -21.01 1.17
N CYS A 17 -9.02 -21.60 1.86
CA CYS A 17 -9.41 -23.00 1.74
C CYS A 17 -10.68 -23.22 0.91
N GLY A 18 -11.40 -22.17 0.54
CA GLY A 18 -12.67 -22.25 -0.16
C GLY A 18 -12.55 -21.96 -1.66
N SER A 19 -13.30 -22.68 -2.45
CA SER A 19 -13.42 -22.60 -3.91
C SER A 19 -14.11 -21.32 -4.43
N LYS A 20 -14.21 -20.26 -3.64
CA LYS A 20 -14.66 -18.96 -4.13
C LYS A 20 -13.51 -18.28 -4.86
N SER A 21 -13.76 -17.90 -6.09
CA SER A 21 -12.76 -17.27 -6.94
C SER A 21 -12.24 -16.00 -6.28
N ILE A 22 -10.99 -16.04 -5.84
CA ILE A 22 -10.23 -14.91 -5.27
C ILE A 22 -10.20 -13.71 -6.23
N ASN A 23 -10.53 -13.96 -7.51
CA ASN A 23 -10.45 -12.99 -8.59
C ASN A 23 -11.57 -11.92 -8.61
N GLU A 24 -12.60 -12.06 -7.81
CA GLU A 24 -13.76 -11.16 -7.83
C GLU A 24 -13.84 -10.22 -6.61
N HIS A 25 -12.89 -10.33 -5.68
CA HIS A 25 -12.92 -9.57 -4.42
C HIS A 25 -11.67 -8.72 -4.23
N ILE A 26 -11.84 -7.56 -3.60
CA ILE A 26 -10.73 -6.77 -3.06
C ILE A 26 -10.49 -7.22 -1.63
N PHE A 27 -9.28 -7.66 -1.34
CA PHE A 27 -8.88 -8.04 0.01
C PHE A 27 -7.98 -6.97 0.62
N VAL A 28 -8.31 -6.57 1.85
CA VAL A 28 -7.42 -5.76 2.68
C VAL A 28 -6.75 -6.69 3.69
N THR A 29 -5.42 -6.71 3.68
CA THR A 29 -4.65 -7.62 4.51
C THR A 29 -3.36 -6.97 5.02
N THR A 30 -2.76 -7.56 6.03
CA THR A 30 -1.42 -7.17 6.46
C THR A 30 -0.36 -7.91 5.64
N ILE A 31 0.85 -7.34 5.56
CA ILE A 31 1.98 -7.97 4.87
C ILE A 31 2.27 -9.36 5.44
N HIS A 32 2.13 -9.54 6.76
CA HIS A 32 2.32 -10.84 7.42
C HIS A 32 1.34 -11.90 6.92
N LYS A 33 0.07 -11.56 6.83
CA LYS A 33 -0.98 -12.48 6.36
C LYS A 33 -0.88 -12.76 4.86
N ALA A 34 -0.32 -11.83 4.10
CA ALA A 34 -0.10 -11.98 2.66
C ALA A 34 1.12 -12.87 2.32
N LYS A 35 1.92 -13.25 3.32
CA LYS A 35 3.10 -14.10 3.10
C LYS A 35 2.69 -15.47 2.53
N GLY A 36 3.31 -15.85 1.41
CA GLY A 36 2.98 -17.10 0.71
C GLY A 36 1.81 -17.03 -0.25
N LEU A 37 1.08 -15.90 -0.27
CA LEU A 37 -0.01 -15.65 -1.20
C LEU A 37 0.48 -14.78 -2.35
N GLU A 38 -0.17 -14.89 -3.50
CA GLU A 38 0.08 -14.06 -4.66
C GLU A 38 -1.24 -13.59 -5.26
N PHE A 39 -1.26 -12.36 -5.75
CA PHE A 39 -2.44 -11.72 -6.32
C PHE A 39 -2.09 -11.10 -7.67
N ASP A 40 -3.05 -11.04 -8.58
CA ASP A 40 -2.84 -10.42 -9.88
C ASP A 40 -2.49 -8.95 -9.75
N ASN A 41 -3.20 -8.24 -8.90
CA ASN A 41 -2.99 -6.83 -8.61
C ASN A 41 -2.76 -6.61 -7.12
N VAL A 42 -1.74 -5.86 -6.77
CA VAL A 42 -1.42 -5.51 -5.38
C VAL A 42 -1.30 -3.99 -5.26
N ILE A 43 -1.92 -3.45 -4.22
CA ILE A 43 -1.75 -2.05 -3.83
C ILE A 43 -1.05 -2.04 -2.48
N VAL A 44 0.19 -1.54 -2.44
CA VAL A 44 0.89 -1.25 -1.19
C VAL A 44 0.47 0.15 -0.76
N PHE A 45 -0.40 0.19 0.23
CA PHE A 45 -1.01 1.44 0.68
C PHE A 45 -0.12 2.17 1.68
N ASP A 46 -0.01 3.50 1.51
CA ASP A 46 0.64 4.40 2.46
C ASP A 46 2.14 4.06 2.68
N ALA A 47 2.86 3.87 1.57
CA ALA A 47 4.29 3.58 1.57
C ALA A 47 5.14 4.84 1.84
N VAL A 48 5.06 5.34 3.06
CA VAL A 48 5.68 6.58 3.47
C VAL A 48 6.73 6.36 4.55
N ASP A 49 7.71 7.26 4.57
CA ASP A 49 8.73 7.28 5.62
C ASP A 49 8.08 7.52 7.00
N GLY A 50 8.52 6.76 7.99
CA GLY A 50 7.91 6.73 9.32
C GLY A 50 6.87 5.62 9.52
N ARG A 51 6.35 5.03 8.40
CA ARG A 51 5.58 3.80 8.42
C ARG A 51 6.37 2.63 7.83
N MET A 52 7.07 2.88 6.74
CA MET A 52 7.99 1.94 6.10
C MET A 52 9.27 2.67 5.69
N PRO A 53 10.35 2.59 6.48
CA PRO A 53 10.46 1.93 7.80
C PRO A 53 9.63 2.62 8.88
N ASN A 54 9.31 1.87 9.93
CA ASN A 54 8.72 2.45 11.13
C ASN A 54 9.69 3.48 11.74
N TYR A 55 9.14 4.54 12.31
CA TYR A 55 9.93 5.62 12.92
C TYR A 55 10.97 5.09 13.91
N TYR A 56 10.60 4.11 14.74
CA TYR A 56 11.49 3.51 15.74
C TYR A 56 12.57 2.59 15.15
N SER A 57 12.37 2.10 13.94
CA SER A 57 13.33 1.22 13.27
C SER A 57 14.56 1.95 12.72
N ARG A 58 14.49 3.27 12.56
CA ARG A 58 15.54 4.06 11.90
C ARG A 58 16.91 3.94 12.55
N ASN A 59 16.94 3.85 13.87
CA ASN A 59 18.18 3.78 14.66
C ASN A 59 18.60 2.35 15.01
N ASN A 60 17.89 1.34 14.49
CA ASN A 60 18.20 -0.06 14.74
C ASN A 60 18.39 -0.79 13.41
N PRO A 61 19.63 -1.15 13.03
CA PRO A 61 19.92 -1.81 11.75
C PRO A 61 19.16 -3.13 11.53
N HIS A 62 18.93 -3.90 12.59
CA HIS A 62 18.19 -5.15 12.51
C HIS A 62 16.71 -4.92 12.20
N GLN A 63 16.08 -3.96 12.89
CA GLN A 63 14.69 -3.60 12.61
C GLN A 63 14.52 -2.96 11.24
N LEU A 64 15.47 -2.12 10.84
CA LEU A 64 15.47 -1.51 9.51
C LEU A 64 15.54 -2.58 8.41
N ALA A 65 16.40 -3.58 8.58
CA ALA A 65 16.52 -4.71 7.64
C ALA A 65 15.25 -5.56 7.62
N GLU A 66 14.59 -5.73 8.76
CA GLU A 66 13.32 -6.45 8.86
C GLU A 66 12.19 -5.69 8.15
N ASP A 67 12.10 -4.38 8.34
CA ASP A 67 11.11 -3.55 7.65
C ASP A 67 11.35 -3.54 6.13
N ALA A 68 12.60 -3.53 5.69
CA ALA A 68 12.95 -3.67 4.27
C ALA A 68 12.51 -5.03 3.70
N ARG A 69 12.69 -6.13 4.45
CA ARG A 69 12.20 -7.46 4.03
C ARG A 69 10.67 -7.50 3.95
N LYS A 70 9.97 -6.91 4.91
CA LYS A 70 8.49 -6.81 4.89
C LYS A 70 8.05 -6.05 3.65
N PHE A 71 8.68 -4.92 3.34
CA PHE A 71 8.38 -4.14 2.15
C PHE A 71 8.62 -4.97 0.87
N TYR A 72 9.75 -5.65 0.76
CA TYR A 72 10.04 -6.54 -0.35
C TYR A 72 8.98 -7.65 -0.51
N VAL A 73 8.56 -8.27 0.60
CA VAL A 73 7.48 -9.27 0.58
C VAL A 73 6.21 -8.68 0.01
N ALA A 74 5.82 -7.48 0.43
CA ALA A 74 4.62 -6.81 -0.10
C ALA A 74 4.71 -6.59 -1.62
N LEU A 75 5.82 -6.08 -2.11
CA LEU A 75 6.03 -5.86 -3.54
C LEU A 75 5.98 -7.16 -4.35
N SER A 76 6.59 -8.22 -3.82
CA SER A 76 6.69 -9.52 -4.49
C SER A 76 5.38 -10.33 -4.53
N ARG A 77 4.30 -9.84 -3.93
CA ARG A 77 2.99 -10.51 -3.98
C ARG A 77 2.22 -10.26 -5.26
N ALA A 78 2.63 -9.29 -6.06
CA ALA A 78 1.97 -8.95 -7.32
C ALA A 78 2.46 -9.87 -8.46
N LYS A 79 1.50 -10.47 -9.17
CA LYS A 79 1.78 -11.26 -10.39
C LYS A 79 1.81 -10.39 -11.64
N GLN A 80 0.89 -9.42 -11.75
CA GLN A 80 0.69 -8.64 -12.97
C GLN A 80 0.93 -7.15 -12.75
N ARG A 81 0.27 -6.56 -11.73
CA ARG A 81 0.34 -5.12 -11.48
C ARG A 81 0.61 -4.81 -10.02
N LEU A 82 1.53 -3.89 -9.82
CA LEU A 82 1.89 -3.39 -8.50
C LEU A 82 1.68 -1.89 -8.46
N TYR A 83 0.91 -1.45 -7.49
CA TYR A 83 0.69 -0.04 -7.20
C TYR A 83 1.27 0.26 -5.82
N VAL A 84 1.97 1.37 -5.71
CA VAL A 84 2.49 1.87 -4.44
C VAL A 84 1.93 3.27 -4.24
N SER A 85 1.13 3.44 -3.21
CA SER A 85 0.52 4.74 -2.92
C SER A 85 1.19 5.46 -1.76
N GLN A 86 1.22 6.77 -1.86
CA GLN A 86 1.67 7.66 -0.79
C GLN A 86 0.77 8.89 -0.72
N CYS A 87 0.70 9.51 0.44
CA CYS A 87 0.19 10.87 0.58
C CYS A 87 1.36 11.85 0.63
N LEU A 88 1.14 13.08 0.17
CA LEU A 88 2.15 14.15 0.24
C LEU A 88 2.10 14.90 1.57
N GLN A 89 0.92 14.95 2.17
CA GLN A 89 0.67 15.62 3.45
C GLN A 89 -0.22 14.76 4.33
N ARG A 90 -0.01 14.88 5.62
CA ARG A 90 -0.82 14.25 6.66
C ARG A 90 -1.04 15.23 7.79
N THR A 91 -2.23 15.26 8.34
CA THR A 91 -2.51 16.01 9.56
C THR A 91 -2.24 15.13 10.78
N ASP A 92 -1.64 15.73 11.81
CA ASP A 92 -1.51 15.11 13.12
C ASP A 92 -2.82 15.21 13.93
N TYR A 93 -2.78 14.75 15.17
CA TYR A 93 -3.94 14.79 16.07
C TYR A 93 -4.33 16.21 16.51
N HIS A 94 -3.47 17.23 16.26
CA HIS A 94 -3.76 18.65 16.46
C HIS A 94 -4.27 19.34 15.18
N ASN A 95 -4.53 18.59 14.11
CA ASN A 95 -4.88 19.10 12.78
C ASN A 95 -3.79 19.96 12.12
N VAL A 96 -2.52 19.78 12.51
CA VAL A 96 -1.39 20.46 11.87
C VAL A 96 -0.93 19.60 10.68
N PRO A 97 -0.87 20.18 9.46
CA PRO A 97 -0.38 19.45 8.29
C PRO A 97 1.14 19.30 8.34
N HIS A 98 1.61 18.10 8.07
CA HIS A 98 3.03 17.76 7.92
C HIS A 98 3.28 17.18 6.53
N GLU A 99 4.40 17.53 5.93
CA GLU A 99 4.87 16.88 4.71
C GLU A 99 5.28 15.44 5.00
N VAL A 100 4.93 14.56 4.08
CA VAL A 100 5.23 13.14 4.16
C VAL A 100 6.00 12.73 2.90
N HIS A 101 7.05 11.97 3.08
CA HIS A 101 7.91 11.54 1.99
C HIS A 101 7.72 10.06 1.68
N LEU A 102 7.92 9.71 0.42
CA LEU A 102 7.93 8.32 -0.03
C LEU A 102 8.96 7.52 0.78
N THR A 103 8.63 6.28 1.07
CA THR A 103 9.54 5.37 1.77
C THR A 103 10.92 5.34 1.10
N PRO A 104 12.01 5.42 1.87
CA PRO A 104 13.35 5.33 1.32
C PRO A 104 13.63 3.98 0.62
N PHE A 105 12.86 2.93 0.93
CA PHE A 105 12.97 1.64 0.26
C PHE A 105 12.58 1.69 -1.22
N MET A 106 11.80 2.69 -1.64
CA MET A 106 11.46 2.89 -3.04
C MET A 106 12.58 3.56 -3.86
N ARG A 107 13.51 4.28 -3.23
CA ARG A 107 14.54 5.05 -3.94
C ARG A 107 15.28 4.26 -5.02
N PRO A 108 15.80 3.04 -4.74
CA PRO A 108 16.54 2.28 -5.73
C PRO A 108 15.69 1.76 -6.89
N ILE A 109 14.39 1.63 -6.69
CA ILE A 109 13.46 1.02 -7.65
C ILE A 109 12.47 2.01 -8.26
N ALA A 110 12.41 3.25 -7.76
CA ALA A 110 11.46 4.27 -8.22
C ALA A 110 11.50 4.49 -9.74
N LYS A 111 12.67 4.37 -10.36
CA LYS A 111 12.85 4.51 -11.81
C LYS A 111 12.08 3.50 -12.67
N TYR A 112 11.63 2.40 -12.08
CA TYR A 112 10.84 1.37 -12.76
C TYR A 112 9.33 1.61 -12.64
N PHE A 113 8.92 2.62 -11.87
CA PHE A 113 7.51 2.96 -11.65
C PHE A 113 7.12 4.19 -12.45
N LYS A 114 5.91 4.15 -13.02
CA LYS A 114 5.26 5.33 -13.56
C LYS A 114 4.63 6.10 -12.40
N GLU A 115 4.97 7.36 -12.25
CA GLU A 115 4.34 8.23 -11.24
C GLU A 115 3.06 8.84 -11.81
N GLU A 116 1.98 8.71 -11.05
CA GLU A 116 0.70 9.39 -11.31
C GLU A 116 0.30 10.16 -10.05
N ARG A 117 -0.05 11.43 -10.22
CA ARG A 117 -0.48 12.30 -9.13
C ARG A 117 -1.97 12.56 -9.24
N PHE A 118 -2.67 12.24 -8.17
CA PHE A 118 -4.07 12.60 -8.00
C PHE A 118 -4.11 13.83 -7.10
N GLY A 119 -4.41 15.00 -7.68
CA GLY A 119 -4.26 16.27 -6.99
C GLY A 119 -5.56 16.81 -6.43
N VAL A 120 -5.42 17.75 -5.49
CA VAL A 120 -6.51 18.51 -4.87
C VAL A 120 -7.28 19.36 -5.89
N ASP A 121 -6.71 19.61 -7.05
CA ASP A 121 -7.33 20.43 -8.09
C ASP A 121 -8.54 19.77 -8.74
N GLU A 122 -8.60 18.45 -8.75
CA GLU A 122 -9.78 17.71 -9.23
C GLU A 122 -10.97 17.81 -8.24
N PHE A 123 -10.72 18.00 -6.96
CA PHE A 123 -11.77 18.21 -5.95
C PHE A 123 -12.36 19.62 -5.97
N LYS A 124 -11.65 20.62 -6.49
CA LYS A 124 -12.17 21.99 -6.60
C LYS A 124 -13.22 22.15 -7.69
N GLN A 125 -13.33 21.22 -8.63
CA GLN A 125 -14.34 21.27 -9.69
C GLN A 125 -15.70 20.67 -9.28
N THR A 126 -15.80 20.04 -8.12
CA THR A 126 -17.03 19.40 -7.67
C THR A 126 -17.79 20.20 -6.61
N THR A 127 -17.35 21.41 -6.29
CA THR A 127 -18.06 22.33 -5.39
C THR A 127 -18.67 23.48 -6.17
N LEU A 128 -19.69 23.16 -6.90
CA LEU A 128 -20.70 24.13 -7.35
C LEU A 128 -22.02 23.76 -6.68
#